data_48696d56040ee957d8b2f7ea6136a8e8
#
_entry.id   48696d56040ee957d8b2f7ea6136a8e8
#
_cell.length_a   1.000
_cell.length_b   1.000
_cell.length_c   1.000
_cell.angle_alpha   90.00
_cell.angle_beta   90.00
_cell.angle_gamma   90.00
#
_symmetry.space_group_name_H-M   'P 1'
#
loop_
_entity.id
_entity.type
_entity.pdbx_description
1 polymer ?
#
loop_
_entity_poly.entity_id
_entity_poly.type
_entity_poly.pdbx_seq_one_letter_code
_entity_poly.pdbx_strand_id
1 'polypeptide(L)'
;MPSSMPSVHRARRAWRPGWFDEIGRNTWRADTAAGLLGALLVLPQAIAFATLAGLPPQYGLYTAIVPCAIAAVAGSSRHVVSGPTNALSLALFAMLAPLAVPGSAAYIELALTVTVLVGLMQLAIGLLRLGSLAHFISPAALLGFTGGAALLIALHALKDLLGLPLVPEHGAGPALRHAATRLADAQAGSVLVGLTTLAAAVAVRRWRRRWPHALVGLVTGTLLALLLNEAGGRWQTPVVGPIPSAWPPLHVPQVDWSRIPELLGLAFALTIVALGQSISIAKALASRSGQRVDANREFVGQGLSNTIGGFFSSYVSCGSLNRSLPNYEAGARTPMAAVLAAGWLVLLVALTARWLALIPLAAVAGLLVLVAWNLLDLPRWRETWRIDRREFAIAFATLLATVAIRLEVAILIGTMLSLLAYLHRTSHPAMRTMGFDTMADDRHFVVLDGAPGTLPECPQLKLLRMEGSVYFGAAQHVAERLDAMRQAPHAPPHLLVMAKSMNFIDLAGAQVWEDEMRLRRAMGGDLYFHRPRPPVLELWERSGFLDRLGRDHVFPDKRTAIATIFGRLDPRVCAACRARVFWECRTARMELTAAETGAAPLARGSDPNDKDLSAPVPPSEA
;
A
#
# COMPACT_ATOMS: atom_id res chain seq x y z
N MET A 1 44.34 29.38 6.33
CA MET A 1 43.06 28.71 6.16
C MET A 1 41.97 29.50 6.88
N PRO A 2 41.03 30.16 6.22
CA PRO A 2 39.93 30.82 6.90
C PRO A 2 38.70 29.89 6.94
N SER A 3 38.21 29.64 8.15
CA SER A 3 36.99 28.97 8.47
C SER A 3 35.78 29.78 7.94
N SER A 4 35.08 29.24 6.95
CA SER A 4 33.85 29.82 6.42
C SER A 4 32.70 29.54 7.40
N MET A 5 32.24 30.55 8.12
CA MET A 5 30.94 30.53 8.82
C MET A 5 29.80 30.23 7.83
N PRO A 6 28.88 29.34 8.14
CA PRO A 6 27.71 29.14 7.30
C PRO A 6 26.82 30.38 7.36
N SER A 7 26.62 31.03 6.22
CA SER A 7 25.87 32.26 6.09
C SER A 7 24.39 32.05 6.52
N VAL A 8 23.86 32.99 7.31
CA VAL A 8 22.46 33.10 7.76
C VAL A 8 21.44 33.02 6.59
N HIS A 9 21.88 33.28 5.36
CA HIS A 9 21.06 33.10 4.14
C HIS A 9 20.71 31.64 3.81
N ARG A 10 21.50 30.63 4.24
CA ARG A 10 21.14 29.20 4.05
C ARG A 10 20.03 28.74 4.98
N ALA A 11 19.93 29.28 6.18
CA ALA A 11 18.89 28.92 7.15
C ALA A 11 17.48 29.40 6.70
N ARG A 12 17.39 30.57 6.06
CA ARG A 12 16.11 31.08 5.53
C ARG A 12 15.58 30.33 4.31
N ARG A 13 16.43 29.66 3.51
CA ARG A 13 16.02 28.79 2.39
C ARG A 13 15.52 27.41 2.84
N ALA A 14 15.92 26.94 4.01
CA ALA A 14 15.52 25.63 4.51
C ALA A 14 14.02 25.51 4.87
N TRP A 15 13.32 26.63 5.10
CA TRP A 15 11.91 26.67 5.48
C TRP A 15 10.95 27.03 4.33
N ARG A 16 11.46 27.49 3.17
CA ARG A 16 10.59 27.74 2.01
C ARG A 16 10.48 26.45 1.18
N PRO A 17 9.28 25.89 1.00
CA PRO A 17 9.07 24.80 0.06
C PRO A 17 9.51 25.22 -1.34
N GLY A 18 10.30 24.39 -2.02
CA GLY A 18 10.88 24.74 -3.34
C GLY A 18 9.87 25.09 -4.43
N TRP A 19 8.61 24.68 -4.27
CA TRP A 19 7.52 25.00 -5.20
C TRP A 19 7.09 26.50 -5.17
N PHE A 20 7.46 27.26 -4.12
CA PHE A 20 7.19 28.70 -4.10
C PHE A 20 7.91 29.43 -5.22
N ASP A 21 9.09 28.96 -5.62
CA ASP A 21 9.87 29.55 -6.69
C ASP A 21 9.27 29.24 -8.09
N GLU A 22 8.35 28.27 -8.16
CA GLU A 22 7.63 27.88 -9.39
C GLU A 22 6.36 28.71 -9.63
N ILE A 23 5.98 29.57 -8.68
CA ILE A 23 4.77 30.40 -8.78
C ILE A 23 5.06 31.54 -9.77
N GLY A 24 4.47 31.46 -10.96
CA GLY A 24 4.46 32.49 -11.98
C GLY A 24 3.04 32.80 -12.46
N ARG A 25 2.90 33.77 -13.33
CA ARG A 25 1.58 34.21 -13.86
C ARG A 25 0.77 33.07 -14.50
N ASN A 26 1.46 32.13 -15.17
CA ASN A 26 0.82 31.02 -15.86
C ASN A 26 0.43 29.90 -14.88
N THR A 27 1.26 29.62 -13.87
CA THR A 27 0.95 28.62 -12.83
C THR A 27 -0.19 29.12 -11.94
N TRP A 28 -0.20 30.42 -11.59
CA TRP A 28 -1.26 31.02 -10.80
C TRP A 28 -2.64 30.90 -11.49
N ARG A 29 -2.74 31.16 -12.79
CA ARG A 29 -4.00 31.01 -13.54
C ARG A 29 -4.48 29.55 -13.57
N ALA A 30 -3.57 28.61 -13.83
CA ALA A 30 -3.90 27.19 -13.86
C ALA A 30 -4.35 26.70 -12.46
N ASP A 31 -3.62 27.06 -11.42
CA ASP A 31 -3.93 26.69 -10.04
C ASP A 31 -5.24 27.33 -9.54
N THR A 32 -5.54 28.56 -9.95
CA THR A 32 -6.81 29.23 -9.64
C THR A 32 -8.00 28.51 -10.28
N ALA A 33 -7.89 28.15 -11.55
CA ALA A 33 -8.95 27.43 -12.25
C ALA A 33 -9.17 26.02 -11.67
N ALA A 34 -8.09 25.29 -11.40
CA ALA A 34 -8.15 23.98 -10.75
C ALA A 34 -8.71 24.08 -9.32
N GLY A 35 -8.30 25.10 -8.56
CA GLY A 35 -8.80 25.38 -7.23
C GLY A 35 -10.29 25.68 -7.20
N LEU A 36 -10.80 26.48 -8.12
CA LEU A 36 -12.24 26.77 -8.24
C LEU A 36 -13.03 25.49 -8.55
N LEU A 37 -12.57 24.67 -9.50
CA LEU A 37 -13.18 23.38 -9.78
C LEU A 37 -13.16 22.47 -8.55
N GLY A 38 -12.04 22.44 -7.82
CA GLY A 38 -11.90 21.70 -6.58
C GLY A 38 -12.91 22.13 -5.51
N ALA A 39 -13.11 23.44 -5.32
CA ALA A 39 -14.08 23.99 -4.38
C ALA A 39 -15.53 23.60 -4.74
N LEU A 40 -15.89 23.66 -6.01
CA LEU A 40 -17.21 23.25 -6.50
C LEU A 40 -17.48 21.76 -6.30
N LEU A 41 -16.46 20.92 -6.48
CA LEU A 41 -16.58 19.48 -6.30
C LEU A 41 -16.64 19.08 -4.82
N VAL A 42 -15.89 19.76 -3.95
CA VAL A 42 -15.81 19.43 -2.54
C VAL A 42 -17.04 19.84 -1.75
N LEU A 43 -17.73 20.90 -2.13
CA LEU A 43 -18.84 21.48 -1.39
C LEU A 43 -19.94 20.44 -1.07
N PRO A 44 -20.56 19.73 -2.05
CA PRO A 44 -21.54 18.70 -1.74
C PRO A 44 -20.95 17.50 -1.01
N GLN A 45 -19.71 17.13 -1.30
CA GLN A 45 -19.04 16.00 -0.68
C GLN A 45 -18.73 16.26 0.80
N ALA A 46 -18.29 17.47 1.13
CA ALA A 46 -17.97 17.86 2.51
C ALA A 46 -19.19 17.78 3.42
N ILE A 47 -20.35 18.27 2.96
CA ILE A 47 -21.63 18.14 3.66
C ILE A 47 -21.98 16.65 3.85
N ALA A 48 -21.94 15.87 2.79
CA ALA A 48 -22.28 14.44 2.82
C ALA A 48 -21.36 13.65 3.77
N PHE A 49 -20.07 13.96 3.80
CA PHE A 49 -19.12 13.25 4.67
C PHE A 49 -19.22 13.66 6.13
N ALA A 50 -19.60 14.91 6.43
CA ALA A 50 -19.88 15.32 7.79
C ALA A 50 -21.11 14.59 8.37
N THR A 51 -22.19 14.51 7.59
CA THR A 51 -23.40 13.77 8.01
C THR A 51 -23.10 12.27 8.17
N LEU A 52 -22.27 11.69 7.29
CA LEU A 52 -21.78 10.32 7.43
C LEU A 52 -20.92 10.13 8.70
N ALA A 53 -20.16 11.14 9.11
CA ALA A 53 -19.40 11.14 10.35
C ALA A 53 -20.25 11.36 11.61
N GLY A 54 -21.55 11.56 11.49
CA GLY A 54 -22.45 11.91 12.61
C GLY A 54 -22.24 13.34 13.11
N LEU A 55 -21.61 14.19 12.32
CA LEU A 55 -21.32 15.59 12.66
C LEU A 55 -22.26 16.54 11.90
N PRO A 56 -22.55 17.71 12.44
CA PRO A 56 -23.24 18.77 11.70
C PRO A 56 -22.48 19.11 10.40
N PRO A 57 -23.20 19.43 9.31
CA PRO A 57 -22.63 19.60 7.96
C PRO A 57 -21.50 20.62 7.85
N GLN A 58 -21.51 21.66 8.66
CA GLN A 58 -20.46 22.70 8.67
C GLN A 58 -19.07 22.15 9.00
N TYR A 59 -18.96 21.11 9.84
CA TYR A 59 -17.68 20.50 10.19
C TYR A 59 -16.99 19.88 8.97
N GLY A 60 -17.75 19.38 8.01
CA GLY A 60 -17.22 18.90 6.73
C GLY A 60 -16.62 20.00 5.88
N LEU A 61 -17.29 21.13 5.81
CA LEU A 61 -16.80 22.32 5.10
C LEU A 61 -15.51 22.84 5.77
N TYR A 62 -15.49 22.96 7.09
CA TYR A 62 -14.30 23.38 7.85
C TYR A 62 -13.12 22.44 7.62
N THR A 63 -13.36 21.12 7.59
CA THR A 63 -12.34 20.11 7.30
C THR A 63 -11.80 20.22 5.88
N ALA A 64 -12.59 20.72 4.94
CA ALA A 64 -12.14 20.95 3.56
C ALA A 64 -11.40 22.29 3.39
N ILE A 65 -11.41 23.19 4.39
CA ILE A 65 -10.76 24.51 4.33
C ILE A 65 -9.39 24.46 5.01
N VAL A 66 -9.32 24.45 6.35
CA VAL A 66 -8.07 24.60 7.11
C VAL A 66 -7.13 23.40 6.90
N PRO A 67 -7.56 22.14 7.09
CA PRO A 67 -6.70 21.00 6.83
C PRO A 67 -6.17 20.93 5.39
N CYS A 68 -7.01 21.29 4.40
CA CYS A 68 -6.62 21.32 3.00
C CYS A 68 -5.45 22.27 2.74
N ALA A 69 -5.56 23.50 3.21
CA ALA A 69 -4.54 24.52 3.03
C ALA A 69 -3.22 24.14 3.72
N ILE A 70 -3.29 23.64 4.97
CA ILE A 70 -2.10 23.26 5.76
C ILE A 70 -1.39 22.06 5.12
N ALA A 71 -2.13 21.00 4.76
CA ALA A 71 -1.57 19.82 4.13
C ALA A 71 -0.87 20.16 2.80
N ALA A 72 -1.45 21.07 2.01
CA ALA A 72 -0.87 21.52 0.74
C ALA A 72 0.48 22.24 0.95
N VAL A 73 0.58 23.11 1.95
CA VAL A 73 1.80 23.88 2.22
C VAL A 73 2.89 23.03 2.86
N ALA A 74 2.53 22.18 3.83
CA ALA A 74 3.48 21.41 4.62
C ALA A 74 3.84 20.05 3.98
N GLY A 75 2.97 19.51 3.13
CA GLY A 75 3.12 18.21 2.49
C GLY A 75 4.21 18.13 1.44
N SER A 76 4.34 16.98 0.83
CA SER A 76 5.30 16.68 -0.25
C SER A 76 4.65 16.68 -1.64
N SER A 77 3.40 16.29 -1.74
CA SER A 77 2.71 16.15 -3.02
C SER A 77 2.21 17.50 -3.57
N ARG A 78 2.39 17.72 -4.89
CA ARG A 78 1.89 18.92 -5.56
C ARG A 78 0.38 18.88 -5.86
N HIS A 79 -0.19 17.69 -5.94
CA HIS A 79 -1.54 17.50 -6.47
C HIS A 79 -2.53 16.92 -5.47
N VAL A 80 -2.05 16.40 -4.32
CA VAL A 80 -2.94 15.84 -3.29
C VAL A 80 -3.75 16.96 -2.67
N VAL A 81 -5.06 16.77 -2.67
CA VAL A 81 -6.03 17.63 -2.00
C VAL A 81 -6.57 16.88 -0.79
N SER A 82 -6.19 17.36 0.41
CA SER A 82 -6.62 16.80 1.69
C SER A 82 -7.98 17.35 2.12
N GLY A 83 -8.63 16.67 3.08
CA GLY A 83 -9.91 17.08 3.66
C GLY A 83 -10.76 15.87 4.04
N PRO A 84 -12.07 16.01 4.25
CA PRO A 84 -12.94 14.93 4.69
C PRO A 84 -13.00 13.83 3.63
N THR A 85 -12.97 12.57 4.06
CA THR A 85 -13.14 11.43 3.18
C THR A 85 -14.19 10.49 3.73
N ASN A 86 -14.86 9.78 2.83
CA ASN A 86 -15.89 8.82 3.18
C ASN A 86 -15.42 7.74 4.18
N ALA A 87 -14.25 7.15 3.95
CA ALA A 87 -13.72 6.09 4.81
C ALA A 87 -13.42 6.59 6.22
N LEU A 88 -12.77 7.76 6.36
CA LEU A 88 -12.50 8.35 7.68
C LEU A 88 -13.77 8.84 8.37
N SER A 89 -14.71 9.40 7.62
CA SER A 89 -15.99 9.84 8.16
C SER A 89 -16.79 8.68 8.76
N LEU A 90 -16.90 7.58 8.01
CA LEU A 90 -17.56 6.38 8.49
C LEU A 90 -16.82 5.73 9.66
N ALA A 91 -15.48 5.66 9.60
CA ALA A 91 -14.67 5.13 10.68
C ALA A 91 -14.85 5.95 11.96
N LEU A 92 -14.79 7.27 11.85
CA LEU A 92 -15.03 8.18 12.97
C LEU A 92 -16.42 7.96 13.58
N PHE A 93 -17.45 7.86 12.75
CA PHE A 93 -18.82 7.57 13.19
C PHE A 93 -18.89 6.24 13.94
N ALA A 94 -18.38 5.16 13.35
CA ALA A 94 -18.42 3.84 13.95
C ALA A 94 -17.70 3.77 15.31
N MET A 95 -16.64 4.56 15.48
CA MET A 95 -15.84 4.60 16.69
C MET A 95 -16.48 5.46 17.79
N LEU A 96 -17.08 6.61 17.44
CA LEU A 96 -17.56 7.58 18.42
C LEU A 96 -19.05 7.42 18.74
N ALA A 97 -19.86 6.87 17.85
CA ALA A 97 -21.29 6.73 18.10
C ALA A 97 -21.64 5.83 19.31
N PRO A 98 -20.83 4.81 19.70
CA PRO A 98 -21.02 4.11 20.97
C PRO A 98 -20.72 4.94 22.22
N LEU A 99 -19.92 6.01 22.08
CA LEU A 99 -19.43 6.82 23.20
C LEU A 99 -20.31 8.05 23.47
N ALA A 100 -20.96 8.59 22.44
CA ALA A 100 -21.83 9.77 22.55
C ALA A 100 -22.88 9.79 21.43
N VAL A 101 -23.98 10.49 21.66
CA VAL A 101 -25.06 10.64 20.66
C VAL A 101 -24.55 11.48 19.48
N PRO A 102 -24.63 11.00 18.23
CA PRO A 102 -24.22 11.75 17.04
C PRO A 102 -24.87 13.14 17.00
N GLY A 103 -24.10 14.15 16.63
CA GLY A 103 -24.52 15.55 16.57
C GLY A 103 -24.59 16.28 17.91
N SER A 104 -24.44 15.59 19.05
CA SER A 104 -24.38 16.22 20.34
C SER A 104 -23.06 17.00 20.57
N ALA A 105 -23.06 17.96 21.50
CA ALA A 105 -21.85 18.68 21.85
C ALA A 105 -20.73 17.74 22.32
N ALA A 106 -21.05 16.73 23.14
CA ALA A 106 -20.08 15.72 23.59
C ALA A 106 -19.48 14.93 22.45
N TYR A 107 -20.29 14.56 21.43
CA TYR A 107 -19.80 13.87 20.24
C TYR A 107 -18.82 14.73 19.43
N ILE A 108 -19.12 16.01 19.28
CA ILE A 108 -18.28 16.97 18.57
C ILE A 108 -16.92 17.12 19.30
N GLU A 109 -16.93 17.28 20.62
CA GLU A 109 -15.70 17.38 21.42
C GLU A 109 -14.82 16.12 21.27
N LEU A 110 -15.42 14.93 21.31
CA LEU A 110 -14.69 13.68 21.08
C LEU A 110 -14.10 13.63 19.68
N ALA A 111 -14.86 14.04 18.65
CA ALA A 111 -14.38 14.03 17.27
C ALA A 111 -13.18 14.99 17.07
N LEU A 112 -13.24 16.18 17.65
CA LEU A 112 -12.14 17.15 17.58
C LEU A 112 -10.92 16.68 18.38
N THR A 113 -11.12 16.11 19.58
CA THR A 113 -10.04 15.53 20.39
C THR A 113 -9.33 14.40 19.65
N VAL A 114 -10.07 13.43 19.09
CA VAL A 114 -9.51 12.34 18.28
C VAL A 114 -8.75 12.89 17.07
N THR A 115 -9.25 13.95 16.45
CA THR A 115 -8.56 14.60 15.32
C THR A 115 -7.19 15.14 15.71
N VAL A 116 -7.09 15.83 16.85
CA VAL A 116 -5.81 16.30 17.38
C VAL A 116 -4.87 15.14 17.68
N LEU A 117 -5.37 14.07 18.34
CA LEU A 117 -4.57 12.88 18.64
C LEU A 117 -4.06 12.20 17.35
N VAL A 118 -4.90 12.03 16.34
CA VAL A 118 -4.51 11.53 15.02
C VAL A 118 -3.42 12.41 14.41
N GLY A 119 -3.60 13.72 14.46
CA GLY A 119 -2.63 14.68 13.95
C GLY A 119 -1.26 14.57 14.64
N LEU A 120 -1.26 14.47 15.96
CA LEU A 120 -0.03 14.30 16.74
C LEU A 120 0.67 12.97 16.44
N MET A 121 -0.09 11.87 16.30
CA MET A 121 0.48 10.58 15.92
C MET A 121 1.09 10.60 14.50
N GLN A 122 0.40 11.19 13.54
CA GLN A 122 0.90 11.35 12.17
C GLN A 122 2.17 12.21 12.15
N LEU A 123 2.18 13.29 12.91
CA LEU A 123 3.33 14.18 13.04
C LEU A 123 4.52 13.44 13.66
N ALA A 124 4.31 12.67 14.73
CA ALA A 124 5.34 11.85 15.34
C ALA A 124 5.92 10.82 14.35
N ILE A 125 5.07 10.09 13.62
CA ILE A 125 5.49 9.12 12.61
C ILE A 125 6.33 9.79 11.51
N GLY A 126 5.91 10.97 11.03
CA GLY A 126 6.63 11.74 10.02
C GLY A 126 7.99 12.24 10.51
N LEU A 127 8.06 12.82 11.71
CA LEU A 127 9.28 13.36 12.33
C LEU A 127 10.28 12.26 12.69
N LEU A 128 9.81 11.11 13.19
CA LEU A 128 10.62 9.92 13.46
C LEU A 128 11.07 9.19 12.19
N ARG A 129 10.69 9.69 11.00
CA ARG A 129 11.03 9.13 9.69
C ARG A 129 10.54 7.68 9.49
N LEU A 130 9.43 7.35 10.08
CA LEU A 130 8.79 6.04 9.97
C LEU A 130 7.86 5.91 8.75
N GLY A 131 8.02 6.77 7.75
CA GLY A 131 7.22 6.77 6.52
C GLY A 131 7.24 5.46 5.74
N SER A 132 8.26 4.64 5.93
CA SER A 132 8.33 3.29 5.37
C SER A 132 7.25 2.34 5.92
N LEU A 133 6.72 2.59 7.13
CA LEU A 133 5.64 1.76 7.71
C LEU A 133 4.38 1.77 6.85
N ALA A 134 4.12 2.84 6.10
CA ALA A 134 3.00 2.89 5.17
C ALA A 134 3.09 1.84 4.04
N HIS A 135 4.27 1.29 3.78
CA HIS A 135 4.44 0.23 2.78
C HIS A 135 3.89 -1.13 3.24
N PHE A 136 3.67 -1.30 4.54
CA PHE A 136 3.11 -2.53 5.09
C PHE A 136 1.58 -2.61 4.98
N ILE A 137 0.92 -1.50 4.62
CA ILE A 137 -0.53 -1.53 4.38
C ILE A 137 -0.77 -2.16 3.01
N SER A 138 -1.29 -3.38 3.01
CA SER A 138 -1.55 -4.15 1.80
C SER A 138 -2.66 -3.51 0.95
N PRO A 139 -2.49 -3.42 -0.38
CA PRO A 139 -3.56 -3.04 -1.30
C PRO A 139 -4.80 -3.92 -1.17
N ALA A 140 -4.64 -5.21 -0.88
CA ALA A 140 -5.73 -6.15 -0.68
C ALA A 140 -6.54 -5.83 0.59
N ALA A 141 -5.86 -5.55 1.72
CA ALA A 141 -6.54 -5.13 2.95
C ALA A 141 -7.31 -3.81 2.73
N LEU A 142 -6.70 -2.86 2.00
CA LEU A 142 -7.35 -1.58 1.69
C LEU A 142 -8.57 -1.76 0.76
N LEU A 143 -8.50 -2.68 -0.22
CA LEU A 143 -9.62 -3.02 -1.10
C LEU A 143 -10.79 -3.63 -0.30
N GLY A 144 -10.51 -4.56 0.62
CA GLY A 144 -11.50 -5.16 1.51
C GLY A 144 -12.16 -4.13 2.43
N PHE A 145 -11.34 -3.30 3.07
CA PHE A 145 -11.80 -2.21 3.94
C PHE A 145 -12.70 -1.21 3.19
N THR A 146 -12.27 -0.73 2.01
CA THR A 146 -13.07 0.21 1.23
C THR A 146 -14.36 -0.42 0.71
N GLY A 147 -14.35 -1.69 0.31
CA GLY A 147 -15.55 -2.44 -0.09
C GLY A 147 -16.54 -2.61 1.06
N GLY A 148 -16.07 -2.98 2.26
CA GLY A 148 -16.91 -3.08 3.45
C GLY A 148 -17.47 -1.71 3.89
N ALA A 149 -16.63 -0.67 3.85
CA ALA A 149 -17.05 0.71 4.10
C ALA A 149 -18.14 1.15 3.11
N ALA A 150 -18.02 0.79 1.82
CA ALA A 150 -19.02 1.09 0.81
C ALA A 150 -20.41 0.49 1.15
N LEU A 151 -20.43 -0.76 1.60
CA LEU A 151 -21.67 -1.40 2.04
C LEU A 151 -22.27 -0.70 3.26
N LEU A 152 -21.45 -0.35 4.25
CA LEU A 152 -21.89 0.37 5.44
C LEU A 152 -22.41 1.78 5.11
N ILE A 153 -21.75 2.51 4.19
CA ILE A 153 -22.19 3.82 3.72
C ILE A 153 -23.58 3.70 3.06
N ALA A 154 -23.76 2.72 2.17
CA ALA A 154 -25.04 2.50 1.53
C ALA A 154 -26.15 2.20 2.54
N LEU A 155 -25.87 1.38 3.55
CA LEU A 155 -26.82 1.06 4.62
C LEU A 155 -27.17 2.28 5.49
N HIS A 156 -26.18 3.10 5.87
CA HIS A 156 -26.43 4.31 6.65
C HIS A 156 -27.17 5.38 5.84
N ALA A 157 -26.86 5.51 4.54
CA ALA A 157 -27.58 6.42 3.66
C ALA A 157 -29.04 6.01 3.46
N LEU A 158 -29.36 4.73 3.62
CA LEU A 158 -30.73 4.22 3.41
C LEU A 158 -31.73 4.85 4.37
N LYS A 159 -31.36 5.12 5.62
CA LYS A 159 -32.25 5.79 6.61
C LYS A 159 -32.64 7.21 6.16
N ASP A 160 -31.67 8.01 5.70
CA ASP A 160 -31.91 9.40 5.28
C ASP A 160 -32.61 9.43 3.91
N LEU A 161 -32.34 8.43 3.05
CA LEU A 161 -33.05 8.23 1.78
C LEU A 161 -34.54 7.91 2.01
N LEU A 162 -34.82 7.09 3.02
CA LEU A 162 -36.18 6.73 3.40
C LEU A 162 -36.86 7.76 4.33
N GLY A 163 -36.13 8.74 4.84
CA GLY A 163 -36.60 9.72 5.81
C GLY A 163 -36.93 9.12 7.18
N LEU A 164 -36.24 8.05 7.57
CA LEU A 164 -36.48 7.36 8.84
C LEU A 164 -35.70 8.04 9.99
N PRO A 165 -36.21 7.97 11.24
CA PRO A 165 -35.54 8.52 12.40
C PRO A 165 -34.20 7.83 12.68
N LEU A 166 -33.32 8.49 13.47
CA LEU A 166 -32.01 7.97 13.87
C LEU A 166 -32.14 6.61 14.57
N VAL A 167 -31.23 5.69 14.23
CA VAL A 167 -31.14 4.37 14.86
C VAL A 167 -30.14 4.48 16.01
N PRO A 168 -30.51 4.13 17.24
CA PRO A 168 -29.57 4.13 18.36
C PRO A 168 -28.57 2.96 18.31
N GLU A 169 -28.83 1.91 17.52
CA GLU A 169 -27.98 0.73 17.42
C GLU A 169 -26.98 0.83 16.26
N HIS A 170 -25.79 0.29 16.49
CA HIS A 170 -24.65 0.39 15.56
C HIS A 170 -24.40 -0.93 14.81
N GLY A 171 -23.97 -0.84 13.55
CA GLY A 171 -23.60 -1.97 12.69
C GLY A 171 -24.58 -2.25 11.56
N ALA A 172 -24.15 -3.12 10.63
CA ALA A 172 -24.92 -3.43 9.42
C ALA A 172 -26.24 -4.16 9.72
N GLY A 173 -26.22 -5.11 10.65
CA GLY A 173 -27.39 -5.93 10.99
C GLY A 173 -28.54 -5.10 11.58
N PRO A 174 -28.33 -4.32 12.64
CA PRO A 174 -29.33 -3.43 13.21
C PRO A 174 -29.85 -2.40 12.19
N ALA A 175 -28.98 -1.77 11.41
CA ALA A 175 -29.39 -0.80 10.39
C ALA A 175 -30.32 -1.41 9.34
N LEU A 176 -29.99 -2.62 8.86
CA LEU A 176 -30.82 -3.33 7.88
C LEU A 176 -32.18 -3.75 8.49
N ARG A 177 -32.17 -4.28 9.72
CA ARG A 177 -33.38 -4.66 10.44
C ARG A 177 -34.29 -3.46 10.65
N HIS A 178 -33.73 -2.33 11.09
CA HIS A 178 -34.49 -1.09 11.29
C HIS A 178 -35.12 -0.60 9.98
N ALA A 179 -34.36 -0.55 8.89
CA ALA A 179 -34.87 -0.17 7.58
C ALA A 179 -35.99 -1.11 7.12
N ALA A 180 -35.86 -2.44 7.31
CA ALA A 180 -36.84 -3.42 6.92
C ALA A 180 -38.13 -3.36 7.76
N THR A 181 -38.01 -3.18 9.09
CA THR A 181 -39.17 -3.15 9.99
C THR A 181 -39.99 -1.86 9.91
N ARG A 182 -39.31 -0.75 9.52
CA ARG A 182 -39.96 0.56 9.41
C ARG A 182 -40.12 1.07 7.97
N LEU A 183 -40.09 0.18 7.00
CA LEU A 183 -40.29 0.56 5.60
C LEU A 183 -41.65 1.24 5.35
N ALA A 184 -42.66 0.88 6.14
CA ALA A 184 -44.01 1.50 6.07
C ALA A 184 -44.02 2.97 6.54
N ASP A 185 -43.04 3.36 7.38
CA ASP A 185 -42.87 4.75 7.90
C ASP A 185 -42.08 5.64 6.92
N ALA A 186 -41.68 5.09 5.76
CA ALA A 186 -40.88 5.83 4.79
C ALA A 186 -41.62 7.05 4.26
N GLN A 187 -40.90 8.20 4.24
CA GLN A 187 -41.45 9.45 3.73
C GLN A 187 -41.33 9.51 2.21
N ALA A 188 -42.46 9.54 1.51
CA ALA A 188 -42.48 9.57 0.05
C ALA A 188 -41.68 10.74 -0.55
N GLY A 189 -41.71 11.91 0.10
CA GLY A 189 -40.93 13.08 -0.30
C GLY A 189 -39.41 12.81 -0.26
N SER A 190 -38.92 12.22 0.84
CA SER A 190 -37.48 11.88 1.00
C SER A 190 -37.03 10.87 -0.05
N VAL A 191 -37.83 9.80 -0.27
CA VAL A 191 -37.54 8.78 -1.29
C VAL A 191 -37.45 9.40 -2.69
N LEU A 192 -38.46 10.21 -3.05
CA LEU A 192 -38.52 10.85 -4.37
C LEU A 192 -37.34 11.80 -4.59
N VAL A 193 -37.03 12.64 -3.61
CA VAL A 193 -35.89 13.58 -3.66
C VAL A 193 -34.56 12.84 -3.78
N GLY A 194 -34.34 11.81 -2.96
CA GLY A 194 -33.09 11.06 -2.98
C GLY A 194 -32.88 10.27 -4.29
N LEU A 195 -33.93 9.60 -4.79
CA LEU A 195 -33.87 8.89 -6.07
C LEU A 195 -33.69 9.84 -7.26
N THR A 196 -34.36 10.99 -7.26
CA THR A 196 -34.20 12.01 -8.31
C THR A 196 -32.78 12.58 -8.30
N THR A 197 -32.22 12.87 -7.12
CA THR A 197 -30.82 13.30 -6.97
C THR A 197 -29.85 12.27 -7.54
N LEU A 198 -30.03 10.99 -7.18
CA LEU A 198 -29.21 9.89 -7.67
C LEU A 198 -29.33 9.75 -9.19
N ALA A 199 -30.56 9.73 -9.72
CA ALA A 199 -30.82 9.60 -11.15
C ALA A 199 -30.22 10.76 -11.95
N ALA A 200 -30.39 12.00 -11.50
CA ALA A 200 -29.80 13.19 -12.12
C ALA A 200 -28.26 13.13 -12.12
N ALA A 201 -27.65 12.77 -10.99
CA ALA A 201 -26.19 12.64 -10.89
C ALA A 201 -25.66 11.53 -11.83
N VAL A 202 -26.32 10.38 -11.90
CA VAL A 202 -25.95 9.27 -12.81
C VAL A 202 -26.16 9.67 -14.28
N ALA A 203 -27.25 10.32 -14.62
CA ALA A 203 -27.53 10.77 -15.97
C ALA A 203 -26.46 11.78 -16.47
N VAL A 204 -26.16 12.79 -15.66
CA VAL A 204 -25.13 13.79 -15.99
C VAL A 204 -23.76 13.12 -16.13
N ARG A 205 -23.40 12.21 -15.24
CA ARG A 205 -22.15 11.45 -15.33
C ARG A 205 -22.03 10.64 -16.62
N ARG A 206 -23.15 10.09 -17.13
CA ARG A 206 -23.17 9.27 -18.33
C ARG A 206 -23.14 10.12 -19.62
N TRP A 207 -23.85 11.26 -19.64
CA TRP A 207 -24.04 12.06 -20.86
C TRP A 207 -23.06 13.24 -20.96
N ARG A 208 -22.67 13.85 -19.83
CA ARG A 208 -21.84 15.05 -19.76
C ARG A 208 -20.71 14.88 -18.75
N ARG A 209 -19.77 14.00 -19.03
CA ARG A 209 -18.65 13.62 -18.12
C ARG A 209 -17.83 14.81 -17.56
N ARG A 210 -17.86 15.96 -18.24
CA ARG A 210 -17.13 17.16 -17.80
C ARG A 210 -17.91 18.01 -16.77
N TRP A 211 -19.20 17.74 -16.57
CA TRP A 211 -20.02 18.49 -15.63
C TRP A 211 -19.90 17.93 -14.22
N PRO A 212 -19.99 18.82 -13.19
CA PRO A 212 -19.96 18.38 -11.78
C PRO A 212 -21.26 17.65 -11.41
N HIS A 213 -21.34 16.37 -11.76
CA HIS A 213 -22.54 15.53 -11.66
C HIS A 213 -23.15 15.52 -10.24
N ALA A 214 -22.29 15.52 -9.19
CA ALA A 214 -22.77 15.56 -7.80
C ALA A 214 -23.48 16.90 -7.49
N LEU A 215 -22.93 18.02 -7.95
CA LEU A 215 -23.54 19.33 -7.75
C LEU A 215 -24.87 19.44 -8.50
N VAL A 216 -24.93 18.99 -9.76
CA VAL A 216 -26.16 18.98 -10.54
C VAL A 216 -27.24 18.12 -9.88
N GLY A 217 -26.87 16.91 -9.43
CA GLY A 217 -27.79 16.05 -8.67
C GLY A 217 -28.32 16.75 -7.43
N LEU A 218 -27.43 17.37 -6.64
CA LEU A 218 -27.80 18.08 -5.42
C LEU A 218 -28.76 19.23 -5.69
N VAL A 219 -28.46 20.08 -6.69
CA VAL A 219 -29.34 21.20 -7.10
C VAL A 219 -30.70 20.69 -7.53
N THR A 220 -30.74 19.65 -8.38
CA THR A 220 -32.00 19.07 -8.86
C THR A 220 -32.86 18.53 -7.70
N GLY A 221 -32.23 17.78 -6.75
CA GLY A 221 -32.91 17.27 -5.57
C GLY A 221 -33.39 18.38 -4.63
N THR A 222 -32.61 19.45 -4.45
CA THR A 222 -32.99 20.60 -3.63
C THR A 222 -34.17 21.36 -4.24
N LEU A 223 -34.16 21.60 -5.54
CA LEU A 223 -35.28 22.25 -6.22
C LEU A 223 -36.58 21.42 -6.11
N LEU A 224 -36.47 20.10 -6.29
CA LEU A 224 -37.61 19.22 -6.10
C LEU A 224 -38.12 19.25 -4.64
N ALA A 225 -37.23 19.22 -3.66
CA ALA A 225 -37.61 19.27 -2.25
C ALA A 225 -38.32 20.60 -1.88
N LEU A 226 -37.87 21.73 -2.44
CA LEU A 226 -38.54 23.02 -2.24
C LEU A 226 -39.97 22.97 -2.75
N LEU A 227 -40.22 22.41 -3.95
CA LEU A 227 -41.56 22.24 -4.52
C LEU A 227 -42.43 21.30 -3.68
N LEU A 228 -41.86 20.19 -3.19
CA LEU A 228 -42.62 19.23 -2.39
C LEU A 228 -42.93 19.74 -0.98
N ASN A 229 -42.02 20.50 -0.37
CA ASN A 229 -42.22 21.06 0.97
C ASN A 229 -43.39 22.08 1.00
N GLU A 230 -43.70 22.77 -0.11
CA GLU A 230 -44.89 23.60 -0.24
C GLU A 230 -46.19 22.78 -0.15
N ALA A 231 -46.18 21.53 -0.62
CA ALA A 231 -47.35 20.64 -0.53
C ALA A 231 -47.64 20.09 0.89
N GLY A 232 -46.64 20.17 1.79
CA GLY A 232 -46.76 19.75 3.20
C GLY A 232 -46.96 18.25 3.45
N GLY A 233 -47.17 17.89 4.72
CA GLY A 233 -47.47 16.53 5.14
C GLY A 233 -46.41 15.48 4.77
N ARG A 234 -46.80 14.40 4.08
CA ARG A 234 -45.91 13.29 3.66
C ARG A 234 -44.80 13.68 2.67
N TRP A 235 -44.86 14.89 2.13
CA TRP A 235 -43.92 15.41 1.16
C TRP A 235 -42.82 16.27 1.78
N GLN A 236 -42.95 16.62 3.07
CA GLN A 236 -41.89 17.36 3.78
C GLN A 236 -40.62 16.52 3.88
N THR A 237 -39.47 17.19 3.62
CA THR A 237 -38.15 16.55 3.66
C THR A 237 -37.27 17.28 4.68
N PRO A 238 -36.56 16.57 5.58
CA PRO A 238 -35.59 17.16 6.48
C PRO A 238 -34.45 17.81 5.69
N VAL A 239 -34.04 19.01 6.14
CA VAL A 239 -32.95 19.80 5.51
C VAL A 239 -31.72 19.88 6.40
N VAL A 240 -30.58 20.25 5.79
CA VAL A 240 -29.27 20.42 6.45
C VAL A 240 -29.32 21.44 7.61
N GLY A 241 -30.11 22.51 7.44
CA GLY A 241 -30.20 23.58 8.42
C GLY A 241 -29.12 24.65 8.26
N PRO A 242 -29.16 25.70 9.10
CA PRO A 242 -28.30 26.89 8.96
C PRO A 242 -26.82 26.54 9.18
N ILE A 243 -25.96 27.09 8.34
CA ILE A 243 -24.49 27.05 8.49
C ILE A 243 -24.08 28.32 9.24
N PRO A 244 -23.54 28.22 10.47
CA PRO A 244 -23.35 29.38 11.35
C PRO A 244 -22.22 30.30 10.87
N SER A 245 -21.19 29.79 10.24
CA SER A 245 -20.05 30.58 9.74
C SER A 245 -19.45 29.96 8.51
N ALA A 246 -18.99 30.80 7.57
CA ALA A 246 -18.21 30.36 6.40
C ALA A 246 -16.74 30.09 6.76
N TRP A 247 -16.23 30.78 7.79
CA TRP A 247 -14.88 30.59 8.28
C TRP A 247 -14.88 29.63 9.49
N PRO A 248 -13.97 28.63 9.50
CA PRO A 248 -13.84 27.71 10.63
C PRO A 248 -13.53 28.44 11.93
N PRO A 249 -14.41 28.36 12.96
CA PRO A 249 -14.13 29.00 14.23
C PRO A 249 -13.00 28.30 14.97
N LEU A 250 -12.18 29.09 15.66
CA LEU A 250 -11.19 28.56 16.60
C LEU A 250 -11.93 27.98 17.81
N HIS A 251 -11.67 26.73 18.11
CA HIS A 251 -12.24 26.00 19.23
C HIS A 251 -11.18 25.10 19.85
N VAL A 252 -10.98 25.21 21.16
CA VAL A 252 -10.08 24.33 21.90
C VAL A 252 -10.89 23.13 22.40
N PRO A 253 -10.63 21.91 21.91
CA PRO A 253 -11.37 20.74 22.35
C PRO A 253 -11.29 20.55 23.87
N GLN A 254 -12.42 20.29 24.49
CA GLN A 254 -12.49 19.99 25.92
C GLN A 254 -12.12 18.53 26.13
N VAL A 255 -10.88 18.30 26.56
CA VAL A 255 -10.31 16.95 26.68
C VAL A 255 -10.71 16.33 28.01
N ASP A 256 -11.47 15.24 27.98
CA ASP A 256 -11.65 14.36 29.14
C ASP A 256 -10.44 13.43 29.26
N TRP A 257 -9.52 13.77 30.15
CA TRP A 257 -8.27 13.06 30.39
C TRP A 257 -8.50 11.58 30.78
N SER A 258 -9.62 11.26 31.40
CA SER A 258 -9.97 9.90 31.82
C SER A 258 -10.21 8.97 30.61
N ARG A 259 -10.65 9.51 29.48
CA ARG A 259 -10.94 8.79 28.24
C ARG A 259 -9.77 8.72 27.26
N ILE A 260 -8.69 9.45 27.52
CA ILE A 260 -7.53 9.47 26.61
C ILE A 260 -7.01 8.07 26.25
N PRO A 261 -6.86 7.10 27.18
CA PRO A 261 -6.38 5.76 26.82
C PRO A 261 -7.28 5.06 25.81
N GLU A 262 -8.60 5.20 25.91
CA GLU A 262 -9.56 4.67 24.93
C GLU A 262 -9.44 5.37 23.58
N LEU A 263 -9.38 6.70 23.59
CA LEU A 263 -9.28 7.51 22.39
C LEU A 263 -7.96 7.33 21.64
N LEU A 264 -6.86 6.99 22.33
CA LEU A 264 -5.57 6.69 21.71
C LEU A 264 -5.65 5.47 20.79
N GLY A 265 -6.35 4.41 21.20
CA GLY A 265 -6.57 3.22 20.36
C GLY A 265 -7.34 3.56 19.08
N LEU A 266 -8.41 4.36 19.22
CA LEU A 266 -9.21 4.83 18.09
C LEU A 266 -8.40 5.75 17.17
N ALA A 267 -7.65 6.68 17.73
CA ALA A 267 -6.77 7.60 16.99
C ALA A 267 -5.67 6.85 16.23
N PHE A 268 -5.10 5.80 16.83
CA PHE A 268 -4.10 4.97 16.16
C PHE A 268 -4.67 4.26 14.92
N ALA A 269 -5.83 3.65 15.04
CA ALA A 269 -6.49 3.00 13.91
C ALA A 269 -6.82 4.00 12.78
N LEU A 270 -7.37 5.18 13.11
CA LEU A 270 -7.62 6.24 12.14
C LEU A 270 -6.33 6.77 11.50
N THR A 271 -5.25 6.85 12.27
CA THR A 271 -3.93 7.25 11.76
C THR A 271 -3.44 6.31 10.67
N ILE A 272 -3.53 4.99 10.90
CA ILE A 272 -3.13 3.98 9.91
C ILE A 272 -3.94 4.13 8.61
N VAL A 273 -5.27 4.26 8.73
CA VAL A 273 -6.15 4.45 7.57
C VAL A 273 -5.79 5.72 6.81
N ALA A 274 -5.67 6.85 7.53
CA ALA A 274 -5.41 8.16 6.93
C ALA A 274 -4.05 8.22 6.22
N LEU A 275 -2.99 7.70 6.85
CA LEU A 275 -1.66 7.66 6.26
C LEU A 275 -1.60 6.72 5.06
N GLY A 276 -2.22 5.53 5.17
CA GLY A 276 -2.30 4.58 4.07
C GLY A 276 -3.00 5.14 2.83
N GLN A 277 -4.12 5.83 3.02
CA GLN A 277 -4.84 6.50 1.94
C GLN A 277 -4.02 7.65 1.35
N SER A 278 -3.50 8.57 2.18
CA SER A 278 -2.75 9.74 1.71
C SER A 278 -1.52 9.34 0.88
N ILE A 279 -0.71 8.41 1.36
CA ILE A 279 0.51 8.01 0.64
C ILE A 279 0.20 7.22 -0.64
N SER A 280 -0.84 6.38 -0.62
CA SER A 280 -1.27 5.64 -1.81
C SER A 280 -1.72 6.58 -2.92
N ILE A 281 -2.49 7.61 -2.58
CA ILE A 281 -2.96 8.63 -3.52
C ILE A 281 -1.79 9.49 -4.00
N ALA A 282 -0.91 9.92 -3.09
CA ALA A 282 0.27 10.71 -3.44
C ALA A 282 1.17 9.95 -4.43
N LYS A 283 1.42 8.65 -4.21
CA LYS A 283 2.19 7.80 -5.13
C LYS A 283 1.48 7.56 -6.47
N ALA A 284 0.16 7.35 -6.45
CA ALA A 284 -0.61 7.16 -7.68
C ALA A 284 -0.59 8.40 -8.58
N LEU A 285 -0.63 9.60 -8.00
CA LEU A 285 -0.49 10.84 -8.74
C LEU A 285 0.96 11.13 -9.14
N ALA A 286 1.92 10.79 -8.27
CA ALA A 286 3.34 10.91 -8.56
C ALA A 286 3.75 10.09 -9.80
N SER A 287 3.22 8.87 -9.94
CA SER A 287 3.49 8.02 -11.11
C SER A 287 2.95 8.62 -12.42
N ARG A 288 1.86 9.41 -12.37
CA ARG A 288 1.28 10.09 -13.54
C ARG A 288 1.96 11.43 -13.85
N SER A 289 2.39 12.15 -12.81
CA SER A 289 2.97 13.50 -12.94
C SER A 289 4.50 13.49 -13.03
N GLY A 290 5.16 12.35 -12.81
CA GLY A 290 6.62 12.24 -12.72
C GLY A 290 7.24 12.85 -11.46
N GLN A 291 6.41 13.25 -10.48
CA GLN A 291 6.86 13.86 -9.23
C GLN A 291 7.47 12.82 -8.27
N ARG A 292 8.50 13.21 -7.52
CA ARG A 292 8.99 12.43 -6.38
C ARG A 292 8.24 12.86 -5.12
N VAL A 293 7.72 11.90 -4.36
CA VAL A 293 7.00 12.13 -3.10
C VAL A 293 7.81 11.56 -1.94
N ASP A 294 8.07 12.40 -0.95
CA ASP A 294 8.66 12.00 0.33
C ASP A 294 7.53 11.66 1.31
N ALA A 295 7.46 10.39 1.71
CA ALA A 295 6.42 9.89 2.61
C ALA A 295 6.47 10.54 3.99
N ASN A 296 7.68 10.81 4.53
CA ASN A 296 7.81 11.42 5.86
C ASN A 296 7.29 12.86 5.86
N ARG A 297 7.66 13.63 4.83
CA ARG A 297 7.17 15.00 4.67
C ARG A 297 5.65 15.03 4.42
N GLU A 298 5.11 14.07 3.67
CA GLU A 298 3.66 13.94 3.49
C GLU A 298 2.97 13.67 4.84
N PHE A 299 3.53 12.81 5.68
CA PHE A 299 3.00 12.52 7.02
C PHE A 299 3.08 13.71 7.96
N VAL A 300 4.17 14.49 7.91
CA VAL A 300 4.27 15.77 8.65
C VAL A 300 3.17 16.73 8.19
N GLY A 301 2.94 16.85 6.88
CA GLY A 301 1.88 17.71 6.33
C GLY A 301 0.48 17.29 6.80
N GLN A 302 0.18 15.99 6.76
CA GLN A 302 -1.09 15.44 7.25
C GLN A 302 -1.22 15.60 8.77
N GLY A 303 -0.14 15.37 9.52
CA GLY A 303 -0.11 15.55 10.98
C GLY A 303 -0.39 17.00 11.40
N LEU A 304 0.30 17.96 10.78
CA LEU A 304 0.05 19.38 11.02
C LEU A 304 -1.38 19.78 10.65
N SER A 305 -1.88 19.26 9.51
CA SER A 305 -3.23 19.60 9.05
C SER A 305 -4.32 19.11 10.01
N ASN A 306 -4.19 17.91 10.56
CA ASN A 306 -5.15 17.36 11.52
C ASN A 306 -4.97 17.98 12.91
N THR A 307 -3.73 18.20 13.37
CA THR A 307 -3.49 18.84 14.68
C THR A 307 -4.09 20.25 14.70
N ILE A 308 -3.72 21.09 13.73
CA ILE A 308 -4.23 22.47 13.67
C ILE A 308 -5.72 22.47 13.32
N GLY A 309 -6.14 21.59 12.38
CA GLY A 309 -7.54 21.45 11.98
C GLY A 309 -8.48 21.16 13.14
N GLY A 310 -8.07 20.30 14.10
CA GLY A 310 -8.85 20.01 15.30
C GLY A 310 -9.16 21.25 16.15
N PHE A 311 -8.24 22.23 16.18
CA PHE A 311 -8.48 23.53 16.84
C PHE A 311 -9.33 24.49 15.98
N PHE A 312 -9.50 24.22 14.69
CA PHE A 312 -10.35 24.99 13.79
C PHE A 312 -11.62 24.24 13.42
N SER A 313 -12.23 23.56 14.39
CA SER A 313 -13.51 22.86 14.23
C SER A 313 -13.55 21.90 13.04
N SER A 314 -12.41 21.29 12.72
CA SER A 314 -12.29 20.31 11.64
C SER A 314 -12.11 18.90 12.23
N TYR A 315 -12.76 17.92 11.62
CA TYR A 315 -12.52 16.53 11.99
C TYR A 315 -11.47 15.87 11.11
N VAL A 316 -11.12 14.61 11.39
CA VAL A 316 -10.01 13.89 10.75
C VAL A 316 -10.06 13.96 9.24
N SER A 317 -8.95 14.41 8.66
CA SER A 317 -8.75 14.58 7.22
C SER A 317 -7.63 13.70 6.68
N CYS A 318 -7.69 13.39 5.38
CA CYS A 318 -6.59 12.78 4.64
C CYS A 318 -6.66 13.16 3.16
N GLY A 319 -5.66 12.73 2.38
CA GLY A 319 -5.68 12.86 0.92
C GLY A 319 -6.89 12.15 0.31
N SER A 320 -7.51 12.75 -0.70
CA SER A 320 -8.69 12.21 -1.39
C SER A 320 -8.44 12.05 -2.89
N LEU A 321 -8.54 10.82 -3.42
CA LEU A 321 -8.38 10.57 -4.85
C LEU A 321 -9.45 11.31 -5.67
N ASN A 322 -10.69 11.34 -5.17
CA ASN A 322 -11.82 11.97 -5.85
C ASN A 322 -11.68 13.49 -6.02
N ARG A 323 -10.77 14.12 -5.28
CA ARG A 323 -10.45 15.55 -5.38
C ARG A 323 -9.09 15.77 -6.04
N SER A 324 -8.12 14.92 -5.71
CA SER A 324 -6.75 15.08 -6.18
C SER A 324 -6.59 14.75 -7.66
N LEU A 325 -7.32 13.75 -8.16
CA LEU A 325 -7.29 13.41 -9.59
C LEU A 325 -7.92 14.52 -10.46
N PRO A 326 -9.13 15.02 -10.17
CA PRO A 326 -9.68 16.17 -10.88
C PRO A 326 -8.82 17.44 -10.77
N ASN A 327 -8.17 17.68 -9.63
CA ASN A 327 -7.22 18.78 -9.47
C ASN A 327 -6.04 18.66 -10.46
N TYR A 328 -5.46 17.47 -10.57
CA TYR A 328 -4.41 17.17 -11.54
C TYR A 328 -4.89 17.31 -12.99
N GLU A 329 -6.05 16.72 -13.32
CA GLU A 329 -6.65 16.75 -14.67
C GLU A 329 -7.09 18.17 -15.09
N ALA A 330 -7.46 19.03 -14.13
CA ALA A 330 -7.74 20.44 -14.36
C ALA A 330 -6.48 21.28 -14.65
N GLY A 331 -5.30 20.67 -14.56
CA GLY A 331 -4.04 21.31 -14.88
C GLY A 331 -3.38 22.04 -13.71
N ALA A 332 -3.70 21.67 -12.46
CA ALA A 332 -2.97 22.15 -11.29
C ALA A 332 -1.47 21.87 -11.43
N ARG A 333 -0.64 22.86 -11.12
CA ARG A 333 0.83 22.76 -11.25
C ARG A 333 1.55 22.77 -9.91
N THR A 334 0.99 23.47 -8.93
CA THR A 334 1.59 23.62 -7.61
C THR A 334 0.58 23.30 -6.50
N PRO A 335 1.03 23.08 -5.25
CA PRO A 335 0.14 22.91 -4.11
C PRO A 335 -0.78 24.13 -3.85
N MET A 336 -0.45 25.29 -4.46
CA MET A 336 -1.27 26.50 -4.36
C MET A 336 -2.70 26.25 -4.88
N ALA A 337 -2.91 25.34 -5.83
CA ALA A 337 -4.24 24.97 -6.29
C ALA A 337 -5.16 24.50 -5.14
N ALA A 338 -4.63 23.70 -4.19
CA ALA A 338 -5.40 23.24 -3.03
C ALA A 338 -5.62 24.36 -2.00
N VAL A 339 -4.65 25.26 -1.82
CA VAL A 339 -4.83 26.46 -0.98
C VAL A 339 -5.91 27.39 -1.57
N LEU A 340 -5.86 27.61 -2.87
CA LEU A 340 -6.88 28.41 -3.58
C LEU A 340 -8.25 27.73 -3.55
N ALA A 341 -8.31 26.39 -3.62
CA ALA A 341 -9.57 25.65 -3.46
C ALA A 341 -10.20 25.89 -2.07
N ALA A 342 -9.39 25.91 -1.02
CA ALA A 342 -9.85 26.26 0.33
C ALA A 342 -10.40 27.71 0.38
N GLY A 343 -9.68 28.67 -0.20
CA GLY A 343 -10.14 30.08 -0.28
C GLY A 343 -11.43 30.24 -1.10
N TRP A 344 -11.52 29.60 -2.26
CA TRP A 344 -12.75 29.58 -3.06
C TRP A 344 -13.91 28.93 -2.32
N LEU A 345 -13.66 27.87 -1.53
CA LEU A 345 -14.70 27.23 -0.73
C LEU A 345 -15.25 28.16 0.35
N VAL A 346 -14.39 28.91 1.05
CA VAL A 346 -14.84 29.95 2.01
C VAL A 346 -15.75 30.97 1.32
N LEU A 347 -15.32 31.47 0.17
CA LEU A 347 -16.10 32.45 -0.61
C LEU A 347 -17.45 31.87 -1.06
N LEU A 348 -17.45 30.64 -1.60
CA LEU A 348 -18.67 29.95 -2.03
C LEU A 348 -19.63 29.76 -0.85
N VAL A 349 -19.13 29.28 0.29
CA VAL A 349 -19.97 29.09 1.49
C VAL A 349 -20.52 30.43 1.97
N ALA A 350 -19.70 31.49 2.02
CA ALA A 350 -20.17 32.84 2.43
C ALA A 350 -21.30 33.36 1.53
N LEU A 351 -21.18 33.15 0.22
CA LEU A 351 -22.18 33.60 -0.76
C LEU A 351 -23.43 32.74 -0.80
N THR A 352 -23.29 31.42 -0.53
CA THR A 352 -24.37 30.43 -0.74
C THR A 352 -24.93 29.82 0.57
N ALA A 353 -24.51 30.28 1.75
CA ALA A 353 -24.90 29.70 3.04
C ALA A 353 -26.44 29.53 3.19
N ARG A 354 -27.21 30.51 2.73
CA ARG A 354 -28.68 30.45 2.76
C ARG A 354 -29.23 29.30 1.91
N TRP A 355 -28.65 29.06 0.76
CA TRP A 355 -29.07 28.00 -0.17
C TRP A 355 -28.61 26.61 0.31
N LEU A 356 -27.42 26.56 0.93
CA LEU A 356 -26.89 25.33 1.50
C LEU A 356 -27.74 24.83 2.67
N ALA A 357 -28.34 25.71 3.44
CA ALA A 357 -29.26 25.38 4.52
C ALA A 357 -30.53 24.64 4.05
N LEU A 358 -30.93 24.85 2.81
CA LEU A 358 -32.14 24.25 2.20
C LEU A 358 -31.87 22.89 1.58
N ILE A 359 -30.64 22.39 1.57
CA ILE A 359 -30.30 21.08 1.01
C ILE A 359 -31.00 19.99 1.81
N PRO A 360 -31.80 19.12 1.16
CA PRO A 360 -32.47 18.02 1.85
C PRO A 360 -31.49 16.90 2.19
N LEU A 361 -31.62 16.30 3.38
CA LEU A 361 -30.77 15.17 3.81
C LEU A 361 -30.95 13.97 2.85
N ALA A 362 -32.12 13.77 2.31
CA ALA A 362 -32.39 12.74 1.30
C ALA A 362 -31.56 12.92 0.00
N ALA A 363 -31.32 14.15 -0.44
CA ALA A 363 -30.46 14.42 -1.59
C ALA A 363 -28.98 14.08 -1.26
N VAL A 364 -28.53 14.42 -0.05
CA VAL A 364 -27.21 14.03 0.45
C VAL A 364 -27.09 12.50 0.48
N ALA A 365 -28.12 11.79 0.96
CA ALA A 365 -28.15 10.33 0.98
C ALA A 365 -28.10 9.71 -0.43
N GLY A 366 -28.81 10.28 -1.41
CA GLY A 366 -28.73 9.85 -2.81
C GLY A 366 -27.29 9.96 -3.38
N LEU A 367 -26.56 11.03 -3.04
CA LEU A 367 -25.14 11.16 -3.40
C LEU A 367 -24.24 10.16 -2.65
N LEU A 368 -24.53 9.88 -1.38
CA LEU A 368 -23.78 8.88 -0.62
C LEU A 368 -23.92 7.47 -1.20
N VAL A 369 -25.11 7.09 -1.69
CA VAL A 369 -25.32 5.83 -2.43
C VAL A 369 -24.47 5.78 -3.69
N LEU A 370 -24.38 6.89 -4.44
CA LEU A 370 -23.50 6.97 -5.61
C LEU A 370 -22.02 6.83 -5.24
N VAL A 371 -21.61 7.45 -4.15
CA VAL A 371 -20.25 7.32 -3.61
C VAL A 371 -19.95 5.88 -3.20
N ALA A 372 -20.86 5.23 -2.49
CA ALA A 372 -20.75 3.82 -2.09
C ALA A 372 -20.58 2.90 -3.31
N TRP A 373 -21.38 3.10 -4.35
CA TRP A 373 -21.27 2.35 -5.60
C TRP A 373 -19.89 2.52 -6.26
N ASN A 374 -19.35 3.72 -6.26
CA ASN A 374 -18.02 4.01 -6.84
C ASN A 374 -16.87 3.41 -6.02
N LEU A 375 -17.06 3.19 -4.72
CA LEU A 375 -16.07 2.57 -3.83
C LEU A 375 -15.97 1.07 -4.00
N LEU A 376 -17.04 0.42 -4.43
CA LEU A 376 -17.10 -1.03 -4.62
C LEU A 376 -16.23 -1.56 -5.76
N ASP A 377 -15.45 -0.76 -6.44
CA ASP A 377 -14.44 -1.08 -7.49
C ASP A 377 -14.48 -2.55 -7.98
N LEU A 378 -15.64 -2.97 -8.51
CA LEU A 378 -15.88 -4.36 -8.96
C LEU A 378 -14.84 -4.87 -9.97
N PRO A 379 -14.31 -4.01 -10.89
CA PRO A 379 -13.23 -4.42 -11.78
C PRO A 379 -11.99 -4.89 -11.01
N ARG A 380 -11.56 -4.15 -9.98
CA ARG A 380 -10.40 -4.47 -9.16
C ARG A 380 -10.61 -5.74 -8.32
N TRP A 381 -11.82 -5.99 -7.82
CA TRP A 381 -12.19 -7.24 -7.17
C TRP A 381 -12.06 -8.44 -8.10
N ARG A 382 -12.55 -8.32 -9.36
CA ARG A 382 -12.42 -9.38 -10.38
C ARG A 382 -10.97 -9.62 -10.78
N GLU A 383 -10.19 -8.55 -10.94
CA GLU A 383 -8.76 -8.62 -11.25
C GLU A 383 -7.99 -9.35 -10.15
N THR A 384 -8.18 -8.97 -8.89
CA THR A 384 -7.52 -9.61 -7.74
C THR A 384 -7.88 -11.10 -7.66
N TRP A 385 -9.16 -11.47 -7.89
CA TRP A 385 -9.58 -12.87 -7.94
C TRP A 385 -8.86 -13.69 -9.03
N ARG A 386 -8.62 -13.07 -10.18
CA ARG A 386 -7.99 -13.77 -11.32
C ARG A 386 -6.47 -13.89 -11.16
N ILE A 387 -5.83 -12.92 -10.55
CA ILE A 387 -4.37 -12.85 -10.43
C ILE A 387 -3.88 -13.60 -9.19
N ASP A 388 -4.42 -13.31 -8.02
CA ASP A 388 -3.99 -13.92 -6.75
C ASP A 388 -5.17 -14.17 -5.82
N ARG A 389 -5.52 -15.47 -5.69
CA ARG A 389 -6.62 -15.90 -4.81
C ARG A 389 -6.33 -15.66 -3.33
N ARG A 390 -5.05 -15.59 -2.91
CA ARG A 390 -4.67 -15.33 -1.52
C ARG A 390 -4.92 -13.86 -1.17
N GLU A 391 -4.51 -12.95 -2.05
CA GLU A 391 -4.82 -11.53 -1.89
C GLU A 391 -6.33 -11.27 -1.91
N PHE A 392 -7.06 -11.97 -2.78
CA PHE A 392 -8.53 -11.91 -2.77
C PHE A 392 -9.11 -12.40 -1.45
N ALA A 393 -8.62 -13.50 -0.88
CA ALA A 393 -9.09 -14.02 0.40
C ALA A 393 -8.85 -13.02 1.54
N ILE A 394 -7.70 -12.34 1.55
CA ILE A 394 -7.38 -11.28 2.51
C ILE A 394 -8.35 -10.11 2.35
N ALA A 395 -8.57 -9.64 1.11
CA ALA A 395 -9.52 -8.57 0.83
C ALA A 395 -10.93 -8.94 1.27
N PHE A 396 -11.38 -10.14 0.96
CA PHE A 396 -12.71 -10.62 1.31
C PHE A 396 -12.89 -10.81 2.83
N ALA A 397 -11.90 -11.36 3.51
CA ALA A 397 -11.90 -11.47 4.98
C ALA A 397 -11.94 -10.08 5.64
N THR A 398 -11.18 -9.11 5.11
CA THR A 398 -11.20 -7.73 5.59
C THR A 398 -12.57 -7.08 5.36
N LEU A 399 -13.20 -7.31 4.21
CA LEU A 399 -14.55 -6.83 3.92
C LEU A 399 -15.56 -7.41 4.92
N LEU A 400 -15.55 -8.71 5.14
CA LEU A 400 -16.45 -9.37 6.12
C LEU A 400 -16.22 -8.82 7.53
N ALA A 401 -14.96 -8.68 7.96
CA ALA A 401 -14.62 -8.09 9.24
C ALA A 401 -15.13 -6.64 9.36
N THR A 402 -15.03 -5.85 8.28
CA THR A 402 -15.52 -4.47 8.23
C THR A 402 -17.03 -4.38 8.45
N VAL A 403 -17.79 -5.31 7.88
CA VAL A 403 -19.25 -5.33 7.97
C VAL A 403 -19.75 -5.98 9.27
N ALA A 404 -19.06 -7.03 9.75
CA ALA A 404 -19.52 -7.86 10.86
C ALA A 404 -19.02 -7.43 12.24
N ILE A 405 -17.83 -6.80 12.29
CA ILE A 405 -17.17 -6.43 13.55
C ILE A 405 -17.17 -4.89 13.64
N ARG A 406 -16.05 -4.33 14.03
CA ARG A 406 -15.80 -2.88 14.10
C ARG A 406 -14.80 -2.50 13.02
N LEU A 407 -15.03 -1.36 12.37
CA LEU A 407 -14.27 -0.89 11.21
C LEU A 407 -12.76 -0.77 11.51
N GLU A 408 -12.41 -0.27 12.70
CA GLU A 408 -11.03 -0.12 13.15
C GLU A 408 -10.32 -1.47 13.35
N VAL A 409 -11.05 -2.46 13.85
CA VAL A 409 -10.51 -3.82 14.04
C VAL A 409 -10.30 -4.51 12.70
N ALA A 410 -11.21 -4.29 11.77
CA ALA A 410 -11.15 -4.92 10.44
C ALA A 410 -9.89 -4.53 9.66
N ILE A 411 -9.48 -3.26 9.69
CA ILE A 411 -8.26 -2.84 8.99
C ILE A 411 -7.00 -3.40 9.65
N LEU A 412 -6.99 -3.51 10.97
CA LEU A 412 -5.89 -4.15 11.69
C LEU A 412 -5.81 -5.64 11.36
N ILE A 413 -6.95 -6.35 11.32
CA ILE A 413 -7.03 -7.76 10.89
C ILE A 413 -6.51 -7.89 9.45
N GLY A 414 -6.99 -7.07 8.52
CA GLY A 414 -6.55 -7.11 7.12
C GLY A 414 -5.05 -6.87 6.96
N THR A 415 -4.51 -5.90 7.69
CA THR A 415 -3.07 -5.61 7.69
C THR A 415 -2.27 -6.76 8.30
N MET A 416 -2.74 -7.34 9.40
CA MET A 416 -2.12 -8.50 10.05
C MET A 416 -2.14 -9.73 9.14
N LEU A 417 -3.27 -10.04 8.51
CA LEU A 417 -3.38 -11.15 7.55
C LEU A 417 -2.41 -10.97 6.37
N SER A 418 -2.29 -9.75 5.85
CA SER A 418 -1.34 -9.43 4.78
C SER A 418 0.10 -9.61 5.22
N LEU A 419 0.44 -9.17 6.43
CA LEU A 419 1.77 -9.35 7.01
C LEU A 419 2.09 -10.82 7.23
N LEU A 420 1.15 -11.59 7.78
CA LEU A 420 1.30 -13.03 7.96
C LEU A 420 1.49 -13.76 6.62
N ALA A 421 0.71 -13.41 5.59
CA ALA A 421 0.87 -13.97 4.26
C ALA A 421 2.24 -13.64 3.64
N TYR A 422 2.72 -12.42 3.83
CA TYR A 422 4.06 -12.01 3.42
C TYR A 422 5.15 -12.78 4.17
N LEU A 423 5.06 -12.89 5.50
CA LEU A 423 6.01 -13.64 6.32
C LEU A 423 6.02 -15.11 5.93
N HIS A 424 4.85 -15.73 5.74
CA HIS A 424 4.75 -17.12 5.27
C HIS A 424 5.41 -17.32 3.91
N ARG A 425 5.20 -16.40 2.96
CA ARG A 425 5.84 -16.47 1.63
C ARG A 425 7.36 -16.34 1.70
N THR A 426 7.86 -15.46 2.55
CA THR A 426 9.31 -15.24 2.68
C THR A 426 9.99 -16.33 3.51
N SER A 427 9.27 -16.99 4.42
CA SER A 427 9.79 -18.13 5.20
C SER A 427 9.95 -19.43 4.39
N HIS A 428 9.45 -19.48 3.15
CA HIS A 428 9.57 -20.64 2.26
C HIS A 428 10.32 -20.26 0.98
N PRO A 429 11.65 -19.98 1.08
CA PRO A 429 12.44 -19.65 -0.10
C PRO A 429 12.50 -20.84 -1.06
N ALA A 430 12.48 -20.56 -2.37
CA ALA A 430 12.52 -21.62 -3.35
C ALA A 430 13.92 -22.25 -3.43
N MET A 431 13.95 -23.55 -3.31
CA MET A 431 15.15 -24.40 -3.42
C MET A 431 14.96 -25.33 -4.60
N ARG A 432 15.65 -25.05 -5.70
CA ARG A 432 15.46 -25.80 -6.96
C ARG A 432 16.68 -26.61 -7.30
N THR A 433 16.49 -27.90 -7.55
CA THR A 433 17.54 -28.75 -8.10
C THR A 433 17.80 -28.34 -9.54
N MET A 434 19.09 -28.14 -9.87
CA MET A 434 19.53 -27.74 -11.19
C MET A 434 20.18 -28.89 -11.91
N GLY A 435 20.00 -28.94 -13.21
CA GLY A 435 20.65 -29.90 -14.11
C GLY A 435 21.01 -29.23 -15.44
N PHE A 436 21.20 -30.05 -16.48
CA PHE A 436 21.53 -29.57 -17.80
C PHE A 436 20.51 -30.07 -18.83
N ASP A 437 20.28 -29.24 -19.83
CA ASP A 437 19.47 -29.59 -21.01
C ASP A 437 20.26 -30.51 -21.95
N THR A 438 19.61 -31.56 -22.43
CA THR A 438 20.17 -32.45 -23.46
C THR A 438 20.06 -31.89 -24.86
N MET A 439 19.16 -30.92 -25.05
CA MET A 439 18.78 -30.44 -26.40
C MET A 439 19.70 -29.32 -26.90
N ALA A 440 20.50 -28.67 -26.05
CA ALA A 440 21.36 -27.56 -26.42
C ALA A 440 22.84 -27.95 -26.51
N ASP A 441 23.50 -27.55 -27.58
CA ASP A 441 24.94 -27.74 -27.76
C ASP A 441 25.77 -27.07 -26.66
N ASP A 442 25.27 -25.97 -26.10
CA ASP A 442 25.90 -25.18 -25.02
C ASP A 442 25.55 -25.62 -23.60
N ARG A 443 24.77 -26.67 -23.38
CA ARG A 443 24.37 -27.22 -22.08
C ARG A 443 23.96 -26.14 -21.05
N HIS A 444 22.76 -25.59 -21.20
CA HIS A 444 22.24 -24.60 -20.29
C HIS A 444 21.83 -25.24 -18.96
N PHE A 445 21.98 -24.47 -17.86
CA PHE A 445 21.45 -24.86 -16.56
C PHE A 445 19.93 -24.72 -16.55
N VAL A 446 19.24 -25.83 -16.36
CA VAL A 446 17.78 -25.91 -16.26
C VAL A 446 17.35 -26.43 -14.92
N VAL A 447 16.11 -26.11 -14.52
CA VAL A 447 15.49 -26.66 -13.31
C VAL A 447 15.01 -28.08 -13.63
N LEU A 448 15.39 -29.04 -12.83
CA LEU A 448 15.05 -30.47 -13.07
C LEU A 448 13.60 -30.82 -12.76
N ASP A 449 12.87 -30.00 -11.99
CA ASP A 449 11.50 -30.26 -11.57
C ASP A 449 10.55 -30.39 -12.78
N GLY A 450 10.46 -31.58 -13.38
CA GLY A 450 9.50 -31.92 -14.42
C GLY A 450 9.82 -31.44 -15.82
N ALA A 451 11.05 -30.98 -16.10
CA ALA A 451 11.43 -30.59 -17.46
C ALA A 451 11.75 -31.84 -18.32
N PRO A 452 11.06 -32.07 -19.45
CA PRO A 452 11.37 -33.15 -20.36
C PRO A 452 12.74 -32.92 -21.03
N GLY A 453 13.50 -33.99 -21.24
CA GLY A 453 14.77 -33.94 -21.98
C GLY A 453 15.97 -33.45 -21.16
N THR A 454 15.94 -33.51 -19.83
CA THR A 454 17.09 -33.19 -18.98
C THR A 454 18.04 -34.37 -18.82
N LEU A 455 19.34 -34.06 -18.65
CA LEU A 455 20.34 -35.07 -18.27
C LEU A 455 20.07 -35.57 -16.85
N PRO A 456 20.40 -36.86 -16.55
CA PRO A 456 20.32 -37.39 -15.20
C PRO A 456 21.25 -36.63 -14.25
N GLU A 457 20.95 -36.63 -12.95
CA GLU A 457 21.80 -35.99 -11.95
C GLU A 457 23.15 -36.71 -11.80
N CYS A 458 24.18 -35.96 -11.42
CA CYS A 458 25.46 -36.56 -11.05
C CYS A 458 25.32 -37.33 -9.73
N PRO A 459 25.80 -38.57 -9.63
CA PRO A 459 25.66 -39.37 -8.39
C PRO A 459 26.50 -38.85 -7.23
N GLN A 460 27.45 -37.94 -7.46
CA GLN A 460 28.33 -37.41 -6.44
C GLN A 460 28.13 -35.93 -6.14
N LEU A 461 27.64 -35.13 -7.10
CA LEU A 461 27.51 -33.68 -6.95
C LEU A 461 26.08 -33.24 -7.26
N LYS A 462 25.40 -32.71 -6.24
CA LYS A 462 24.09 -32.06 -6.39
C LYS A 462 24.26 -30.57 -6.64
N LEU A 463 23.50 -30.05 -7.60
CA LEU A 463 23.44 -28.62 -7.92
C LEU A 463 22.13 -28.05 -7.37
N LEU A 464 22.22 -27.11 -6.43
CA LEU A 464 21.08 -26.48 -5.79
C LEU A 464 21.06 -24.98 -6.08
N ARG A 465 19.97 -24.45 -6.59
CA ARG A 465 19.73 -23.02 -6.70
C ARG A 465 18.88 -22.55 -5.54
N MET A 466 19.46 -21.64 -4.76
CA MET A 466 18.78 -20.99 -3.66
C MET A 466 18.21 -19.65 -4.10
N GLU A 467 16.89 -19.46 -3.97
CA GLU A 467 16.19 -18.24 -4.34
C GLU A 467 15.49 -17.63 -3.11
N GLY A 468 16.00 -16.50 -2.64
CA GLY A 468 15.47 -15.80 -1.46
C GLY A 468 16.47 -15.71 -0.32
N SER A 469 16.00 -15.23 0.82
CA SER A 469 16.82 -15.00 2.02
C SER A 469 16.74 -16.20 2.96
N VAL A 470 17.84 -16.48 3.67
CA VAL A 470 17.89 -17.53 4.71
C VAL A 470 18.06 -16.87 6.06
N TYR A 471 16.96 -16.69 6.76
CA TYR A 471 16.90 -16.01 8.06
C TYR A 471 16.12 -16.88 9.06
N PHE A 472 16.05 -16.50 10.31
CA PHE A 472 15.44 -17.31 11.38
C PHE A 472 14.04 -17.87 11.01
N GLY A 473 13.22 -17.09 10.29
CA GLY A 473 11.90 -17.54 9.84
C GLY A 473 11.91 -18.54 8.69
N ALA A 474 13.03 -18.63 7.93
CA ALA A 474 13.20 -19.55 6.81
C ALA A 474 14.13 -20.74 7.15
N ALA A 475 14.91 -20.64 8.22
CA ALA A 475 15.96 -21.56 8.59
C ALA A 475 15.47 -23.01 8.70
N GLN A 476 14.33 -23.22 9.37
CA GLN A 476 13.77 -24.56 9.52
C GLN A 476 13.32 -25.16 8.18
N HIS A 477 12.62 -24.40 7.34
CA HIS A 477 12.21 -24.88 6.02
C HIS A 477 13.42 -25.27 5.15
N VAL A 478 14.49 -24.44 5.19
CA VAL A 478 15.73 -24.73 4.45
C VAL A 478 16.39 -25.99 5.00
N ALA A 479 16.48 -26.12 6.32
CA ALA A 479 17.05 -27.32 6.96
C ALA A 479 16.28 -28.60 6.61
N GLU A 480 14.94 -28.58 6.67
CA GLU A 480 14.07 -29.71 6.30
C GLU A 480 14.25 -30.11 4.84
N ARG A 481 14.35 -29.14 3.94
CA ARG A 481 14.58 -29.41 2.50
C ARG A 481 15.97 -29.97 2.24
N LEU A 482 17.01 -29.49 2.93
CA LEU A 482 18.36 -30.06 2.85
C LEU A 482 18.40 -31.46 3.40
N ASP A 483 17.72 -31.71 4.52
CA ASP A 483 17.60 -33.04 5.13
C ASP A 483 16.91 -34.03 4.19
N ALA A 484 15.77 -33.65 3.61
CA ALA A 484 15.08 -34.46 2.59
C ALA A 484 15.98 -34.80 1.38
N MET A 485 16.87 -33.87 0.98
CA MET A 485 17.84 -34.12 -0.10
C MET A 485 18.94 -35.11 0.33
N ARG A 486 19.35 -35.14 1.60
CA ARG A 486 20.35 -36.09 2.11
C ARG A 486 19.77 -37.47 2.32
N GLN A 487 18.50 -37.56 2.72
CA GLN A 487 17.81 -38.84 2.97
C GLN A 487 17.30 -39.51 1.67
N ALA A 488 17.38 -38.82 0.54
CA ALA A 488 16.99 -39.41 -0.74
C ALA A 488 17.84 -40.62 -1.10
N PRO A 489 17.29 -41.69 -1.75
CA PRO A 489 18.07 -42.81 -2.21
C PRO A 489 19.23 -42.38 -3.12
N HIS A 490 20.43 -42.83 -2.83
CA HIS A 490 21.66 -42.45 -3.55
C HIS A 490 21.96 -40.93 -3.56
N ALA A 491 21.68 -40.25 -2.41
CA ALA A 491 21.94 -38.82 -2.28
C ALA A 491 23.41 -38.47 -2.58
N PRO A 492 23.70 -37.52 -3.48
CA PRO A 492 25.06 -37.10 -3.76
C PRO A 492 25.74 -36.51 -2.53
N PRO A 493 26.97 -36.92 -2.18
CA PRO A 493 27.63 -36.41 -0.96
C PRO A 493 28.07 -34.95 -1.07
N HIS A 494 28.39 -34.45 -2.26
CA HIS A 494 28.78 -33.06 -2.50
C HIS A 494 27.57 -32.20 -2.89
N LEU A 495 27.53 -30.96 -2.39
CA LEU A 495 26.49 -29.99 -2.68
C LEU A 495 27.08 -28.66 -3.15
N LEU A 496 26.76 -28.22 -4.37
CA LEU A 496 27.07 -26.88 -4.86
C LEU A 496 25.81 -26.02 -4.83
N VAL A 497 25.82 -24.99 -3.97
CA VAL A 497 24.73 -24.03 -3.82
C VAL A 497 24.97 -22.79 -4.68
N MET A 498 24.08 -22.54 -5.63
CA MET A 498 24.07 -21.30 -6.42
C MET A 498 23.43 -20.19 -5.59
N ALA A 499 24.26 -19.39 -4.91
CA ALA A 499 23.85 -18.41 -3.90
C ALA A 499 23.64 -16.98 -4.46
N LYS A 500 23.72 -16.77 -5.78
CA LYS A 500 23.54 -15.45 -6.41
C LYS A 500 22.22 -14.79 -6.05
N SER A 501 21.16 -15.55 -5.82
CA SER A 501 19.82 -15.08 -5.47
C SER A 501 19.54 -15.16 -3.96
N MET A 502 20.53 -15.49 -3.13
CA MET A 502 20.45 -15.42 -1.68
C MET A 502 20.76 -13.99 -1.24
N ASN A 503 19.71 -13.20 -1.02
CA ASN A 503 19.85 -11.75 -0.86
C ASN A 503 20.34 -11.34 0.53
N PHE A 504 19.95 -12.10 1.55
CA PHE A 504 20.19 -11.80 2.96
C PHE A 504 20.29 -13.11 3.75
N ILE A 505 21.11 -13.11 4.78
CA ILE A 505 21.26 -14.19 5.74
C ILE A 505 21.44 -13.57 7.14
N ASP A 506 20.96 -14.27 8.17
CA ASP A 506 21.25 -13.95 9.57
C ASP A 506 22.01 -15.09 10.26
N LEU A 507 22.22 -14.99 11.58
CA LEU A 507 22.94 -16.02 12.34
C LEU A 507 22.28 -17.38 12.28
N ALA A 508 20.93 -17.46 12.32
CA ALA A 508 20.21 -18.72 12.21
C ALA A 508 20.40 -19.36 10.84
N GLY A 509 20.37 -18.55 9.77
CA GLY A 509 20.67 -19.01 8.42
C GLY A 509 22.13 -19.47 8.25
N ALA A 510 23.08 -18.78 8.87
CA ALA A 510 24.48 -19.21 8.86
C ALA A 510 24.66 -20.55 9.55
N GLN A 511 23.95 -20.78 10.66
CA GLN A 511 23.97 -22.06 11.39
C GLN A 511 23.45 -23.21 10.53
N VAL A 512 22.38 -23.01 9.77
CA VAL A 512 21.85 -24.04 8.85
C VAL A 512 22.91 -24.50 7.84
N TRP A 513 23.67 -23.55 7.25
CA TRP A 513 24.74 -23.89 6.31
C TRP A 513 25.93 -24.55 6.99
N GLU A 514 26.24 -24.16 8.23
CA GLU A 514 27.29 -24.81 9.01
C GLU A 514 26.94 -26.27 9.34
N ASP A 515 25.70 -26.52 9.75
CA ASP A 515 25.21 -27.87 10.02
C ASP A 515 25.18 -28.72 8.75
N GLU A 516 24.74 -28.14 7.61
CA GLU A 516 24.78 -28.83 6.32
C GLU A 516 26.19 -29.19 5.90
N MET A 517 27.17 -28.29 6.08
CA MET A 517 28.58 -28.55 5.80
C MET A 517 29.09 -29.76 6.61
N ARG A 518 28.81 -29.80 7.92
CA ARG A 518 29.21 -30.91 8.81
C ARG A 518 28.60 -32.23 8.35
N LEU A 519 27.31 -32.21 8.01
CA LEU A 519 26.60 -33.42 7.58
C LEU A 519 27.11 -33.91 6.22
N ARG A 520 27.40 -33.03 5.26
CA ARG A 520 28.01 -33.42 3.98
C ARG A 520 29.40 -33.99 4.14
N ARG A 521 30.21 -33.43 5.02
CA ARG A 521 31.55 -33.98 5.37
C ARG A 521 31.44 -35.34 6.02
N ALA A 522 30.43 -35.57 6.88
CA ALA A 522 30.18 -36.89 7.46
C ALA A 522 29.74 -37.95 6.42
N MET A 523 29.14 -37.54 5.30
CA MET A 523 28.82 -38.39 4.14
C MET A 523 30.02 -38.65 3.20
N GLY A 524 31.20 -38.10 3.51
CA GLY A 524 32.38 -38.18 2.64
C GLY A 524 32.38 -37.15 1.46
N GLY A 525 31.53 -36.15 1.53
CA GLY A 525 31.46 -35.06 0.57
C GLY A 525 31.83 -33.70 1.17
N ASP A 526 31.34 -32.62 0.59
CA ASP A 526 31.50 -31.25 1.12
C ASP A 526 30.46 -30.29 0.56
N LEU A 527 30.43 -29.07 1.11
CA LEU A 527 29.55 -27.99 0.74
C LEU A 527 30.33 -26.88 -0.01
N TYR A 528 29.75 -26.40 -1.08
CA TYR A 528 30.35 -25.36 -1.94
C TYR A 528 29.33 -24.29 -2.28
N PHE A 529 29.81 -23.05 -2.52
CA PHE A 529 28.96 -21.94 -2.90
C PHE A 529 29.44 -21.24 -4.18
N HIS A 530 28.48 -20.91 -5.05
CA HIS A 530 28.73 -20.12 -6.23
C HIS A 530 28.11 -18.72 -6.06
N ARG A 531 28.93 -17.68 -6.20
CA ARG A 531 28.56 -16.25 -6.18
C ARG A 531 27.63 -15.85 -5.04
N PRO A 532 27.94 -16.07 -3.77
CA PRO A 532 27.21 -15.45 -2.68
C PRO A 532 27.31 -13.92 -2.77
N ARG A 533 26.25 -13.21 -2.35
CA ARG A 533 26.26 -11.75 -2.36
C ARG A 533 27.15 -11.17 -1.26
N PRO A 534 27.68 -9.93 -1.43
CA PRO A 534 28.54 -9.30 -0.44
C PRO A 534 27.99 -9.32 1.00
N PRO A 535 26.70 -8.97 1.27
CA PRO A 535 26.17 -9.03 2.64
C PRO A 535 26.16 -10.43 3.26
N VAL A 536 26.06 -11.47 2.42
CA VAL A 536 26.13 -12.87 2.87
C VAL A 536 27.56 -13.24 3.24
N LEU A 537 28.53 -12.86 2.41
CA LEU A 537 29.96 -13.08 2.68
C LEU A 537 30.41 -12.36 3.94
N GLU A 538 30.04 -11.10 4.12
CA GLU A 538 30.34 -10.32 5.32
C GLU A 538 29.84 -11.01 6.60
N LEU A 539 28.63 -11.57 6.59
CA LEU A 539 28.13 -12.30 7.73
C LEU A 539 28.91 -13.61 7.95
N TRP A 540 29.22 -14.35 6.88
CA TRP A 540 29.99 -15.58 6.98
C TRP A 540 31.43 -15.34 7.48
N GLU A 541 32.06 -14.23 7.11
CA GLU A 541 33.35 -13.81 7.67
C GLU A 541 33.23 -13.48 9.16
N ARG A 542 32.27 -12.65 9.53
CA ARG A 542 32.04 -12.22 10.92
C ARG A 542 31.64 -13.38 11.85
N SER A 543 30.92 -14.37 11.35
CA SER A 543 30.52 -15.58 12.11
C SER A 543 31.62 -16.64 12.15
N GLY A 544 32.73 -16.46 11.43
CA GLY A 544 33.79 -17.45 11.27
C GLY A 544 33.38 -18.69 10.46
N PHE A 545 32.20 -18.68 9.85
CA PHE A 545 31.74 -19.79 9.00
C PHE A 545 32.60 -19.95 7.75
N LEU A 546 33.00 -18.84 7.13
CA LEU A 546 33.82 -18.88 5.92
C LEU A 546 35.21 -19.52 6.15
N ASP A 547 35.80 -19.33 7.33
CA ASP A 547 37.07 -19.95 7.71
C ASP A 547 36.92 -21.46 7.95
N ARG A 548 35.79 -21.90 8.55
CA ARG A 548 35.49 -23.32 8.74
C ARG A 548 35.10 -24.03 7.45
N LEU A 549 34.43 -23.33 6.56
CA LEU A 549 34.08 -23.84 5.21
C LEU A 549 35.32 -24.00 4.33
N GLY A 550 36.19 -23.00 4.36
CA GLY A 550 37.32 -22.82 3.45
C GLY A 550 37.00 -21.82 2.33
N ARG A 551 37.89 -20.84 2.13
CA ARG A 551 37.71 -19.82 1.07
C ARG A 551 37.76 -20.42 -0.33
N ASP A 552 38.40 -21.55 -0.51
CA ASP A 552 38.46 -22.36 -1.74
C ASP A 552 37.17 -23.13 -2.06
N HIS A 553 36.15 -23.01 -1.22
CA HIS A 553 34.79 -23.55 -1.44
C HIS A 553 33.82 -22.49 -1.95
N VAL A 554 34.27 -21.25 -2.13
CA VAL A 554 33.46 -20.15 -2.65
C VAL A 554 33.99 -19.72 -4.03
N PHE A 555 33.16 -19.88 -5.05
CA PHE A 555 33.56 -19.69 -6.45
C PHE A 555 32.90 -18.47 -7.10
N PRO A 556 33.66 -17.71 -7.93
CA PRO A 556 33.11 -16.56 -8.65
C PRO A 556 32.25 -16.96 -9.86
N ASP A 557 32.52 -18.11 -10.47
CA ASP A 557 31.79 -18.62 -11.64
C ASP A 557 31.52 -20.13 -11.54
N LYS A 558 30.59 -20.61 -12.35
CA LYS A 558 30.11 -21.98 -12.30
C LYS A 558 31.11 -22.99 -12.93
N ARG A 559 31.87 -22.56 -13.94
CA ARG A 559 32.83 -23.41 -14.65
C ARG A 559 33.99 -23.76 -13.71
N THR A 560 34.57 -22.76 -13.09
CA THR A 560 35.62 -22.94 -12.07
C THR A 560 35.14 -23.79 -10.90
N ALA A 561 33.88 -23.55 -10.43
CA ALA A 561 33.29 -24.34 -9.35
C ALA A 561 33.24 -25.84 -9.73
N ILE A 562 32.64 -26.16 -10.86
CA ILE A 562 32.45 -27.55 -11.29
C ILE A 562 33.81 -28.22 -11.55
N ALA A 563 34.74 -27.56 -12.25
CA ALA A 563 36.06 -28.10 -12.54
C ALA A 563 36.86 -28.39 -11.25
N THR A 564 36.84 -27.48 -10.29
CA THR A 564 37.52 -27.68 -8.99
C THR A 564 36.88 -28.82 -8.18
N ILE A 565 35.55 -28.86 -8.11
CA ILE A 565 34.81 -29.90 -7.36
C ILE A 565 35.03 -31.26 -8.06
N PHE A 566 35.05 -31.31 -9.39
CA PHE A 566 35.29 -32.55 -10.15
C PHE A 566 36.58 -33.24 -9.76
N GLY A 567 37.65 -32.47 -9.52
CA GLY A 567 38.93 -33.00 -9.01
C GLY A 567 38.87 -33.57 -7.58
N ARG A 568 37.79 -33.34 -6.85
CA ARG A 568 37.55 -33.84 -5.46
C ARG A 568 36.57 -35.03 -5.43
N LEU A 569 35.96 -35.41 -6.58
CA LEU A 569 35.05 -36.55 -6.68
C LEU A 569 35.83 -37.87 -6.68
N ASP A 570 35.16 -38.96 -6.21
CA ASP A 570 35.74 -40.30 -6.29
C ASP A 570 35.90 -40.73 -7.77
N PRO A 571 37.13 -40.97 -8.27
CA PRO A 571 37.39 -41.39 -9.63
C PRO A 571 36.75 -42.73 -9.99
N ARG A 572 36.58 -43.62 -8.99
CA ARG A 572 35.98 -44.96 -9.21
C ARG A 572 34.50 -44.83 -9.55
N VAL A 573 33.79 -43.98 -8.81
CA VAL A 573 32.38 -43.69 -9.11
C VAL A 573 32.24 -42.97 -10.45
N CYS A 574 33.15 -42.03 -10.78
CA CYS A 574 33.17 -41.35 -12.07
C CYS A 574 33.44 -42.31 -13.25
N ALA A 575 34.32 -43.29 -13.07
CA ALA A 575 34.60 -44.29 -14.09
C ALA A 575 33.38 -45.16 -14.41
N ALA A 576 32.62 -45.57 -13.41
CA ALA A 576 31.39 -46.36 -13.54
C ALA A 576 30.16 -45.54 -13.97
N CYS A 577 30.21 -44.22 -13.90
CA CYS A 577 29.08 -43.35 -14.11
C CYS A 577 28.64 -43.28 -15.58
N ARG A 578 27.36 -43.55 -15.84
CA ARG A 578 26.74 -43.44 -17.17
C ARG A 578 26.16 -42.05 -17.46
N ALA A 579 25.90 -41.24 -16.41
CA ALA A 579 25.22 -39.95 -16.53
C ALA A 579 26.05 -38.88 -17.26
N ARG A 580 27.37 -38.84 -17.00
CA ARG A 580 28.37 -37.95 -17.64
C ARG A 580 27.88 -36.51 -17.85
N VAL A 581 27.43 -35.92 -16.79
CA VAL A 581 26.67 -34.65 -16.77
C VAL A 581 27.56 -33.45 -17.10
N PHE A 582 28.80 -33.46 -16.55
CA PHE A 582 29.70 -32.32 -16.67
C PHE A 582 30.62 -32.42 -17.91
N TRP A 583 31.16 -31.31 -18.33
CA TRP A 583 32.13 -31.24 -19.43
C TRP A 583 33.40 -32.04 -19.08
N GLU A 584 33.81 -31.96 -17.83
CA GLU A 584 34.97 -32.65 -17.28
C GLU A 584 34.83 -34.19 -17.35
N CYS A 585 33.61 -34.71 -17.31
CA CYS A 585 33.36 -36.15 -17.48
C CYS A 585 33.73 -36.69 -18.87
N ARG A 586 33.78 -35.81 -19.91
CA ARG A 586 34.17 -36.19 -21.28
C ARG A 586 35.70 -36.25 -21.45
N THR A 587 36.41 -35.27 -20.89
CA THR A 587 37.87 -35.19 -20.94
C THR A 587 38.52 -36.32 -20.15
N ALA A 588 38.03 -36.63 -18.95
CA ALA A 588 38.52 -37.75 -18.14
C ALA A 588 38.43 -39.12 -18.85
N ARG A 589 37.45 -39.34 -19.72
CA ARG A 589 37.34 -40.56 -20.50
C ARG A 589 38.41 -40.64 -21.61
N MET A 590 38.71 -39.51 -22.27
CA MET A 590 39.73 -39.45 -23.30
C MET A 590 41.12 -39.79 -22.72
N GLU A 591 41.39 -39.31 -21.51
CA GLU A 591 42.64 -39.62 -20.79
C GLU A 591 42.71 -41.08 -20.33
N LEU A 592 41.60 -41.68 -19.86
CA LEU A 592 41.55 -43.09 -19.48
C LEU A 592 41.68 -44.03 -20.71
N THR A 593 40.99 -43.71 -21.80
CA THR A 593 41.13 -44.50 -23.06
C THR A 593 42.50 -44.31 -23.69
N ALA A 594 43.13 -43.16 -23.60
CA ALA A 594 44.49 -42.93 -24.07
C ALA A 594 45.53 -43.69 -23.22
N ALA A 595 45.29 -43.76 -21.88
CA ALA A 595 46.14 -44.54 -20.99
C ALA A 595 46.00 -46.06 -21.21
N GLU A 596 44.79 -46.56 -21.52
CA GLU A 596 44.53 -47.96 -21.83
C GLU A 596 45.04 -48.36 -23.23
N THR A 597 45.08 -47.41 -24.16
CA THR A 597 45.49 -47.69 -25.58
C THR A 597 46.94 -47.30 -25.87
N GLY A 598 47.68 -46.74 -24.88
CA GLY A 598 49.08 -46.33 -25.10
C GLY A 598 49.26 -45.12 -26.04
N ALA A 599 48.19 -44.42 -26.39
CA ALA A 599 48.22 -43.24 -27.26
C ALA A 599 48.66 -41.99 -26.48
N ALA A 600 49.62 -41.24 -27.04
CA ALA A 600 50.08 -39.99 -26.47
C ALA A 600 48.93 -38.99 -26.28
N PRO A 601 48.90 -38.21 -25.19
CA PRO A 601 47.84 -37.25 -24.94
C PRO A 601 47.79 -36.18 -26.03
N LEU A 602 46.65 -36.02 -26.67
CA LEU A 602 46.40 -34.96 -27.65
C LEU A 602 46.60 -33.62 -26.98
N ALA A 603 47.49 -32.78 -27.53
CA ALA A 603 47.75 -31.42 -27.09
C ALA A 603 46.42 -30.66 -26.97
N ARG A 604 46.25 -29.94 -25.85
CA ARG A 604 45.12 -29.05 -25.58
C ARG A 604 44.97 -28.08 -26.74
N GLY A 605 43.97 -28.30 -27.60
CA GLY A 605 43.59 -27.36 -28.62
C GLY A 605 43.19 -26.04 -27.97
N SER A 606 43.87 -24.98 -28.34
CA SER A 606 43.49 -23.62 -28.01
C SER A 606 42.08 -23.35 -28.55
N ASP A 607 41.19 -22.95 -27.67
CA ASP A 607 39.82 -22.55 -28.00
C ASP A 607 39.84 -21.35 -28.97
N PRO A 608 39.20 -21.43 -30.15
CA PRO A 608 39.18 -20.30 -31.09
C PRO A 608 38.40 -19.07 -30.59
N ASN A 609 37.79 -19.15 -29.42
CA ASN A 609 36.99 -18.06 -28.84
C ASN A 609 37.67 -17.29 -27.68
N ASP A 610 38.98 -17.51 -27.48
CA ASP A 610 39.75 -16.70 -26.52
C ASP A 610 40.17 -15.36 -27.17
N LYS A 611 39.17 -14.59 -27.63
CA LYS A 611 39.36 -13.20 -28.00
C LYS A 611 39.21 -12.32 -26.78
N ASP A 612 40.37 -11.87 -26.29
CA ASP A 612 40.61 -10.60 -25.61
C ASP A 612 39.39 -9.92 -24.92
N LEU A 613 39.24 -10.18 -23.65
CA LEU A 613 38.49 -9.32 -22.72
C LEU A 613 39.42 -8.64 -21.70
N SER A 614 40.53 -8.08 -22.21
CA SER A 614 41.38 -7.14 -21.47
C SER A 614 41.22 -5.71 -22.03
N ALA A 615 40.02 -5.18 -22.01
CA ALA A 615 39.80 -3.75 -22.18
C ALA A 615 39.19 -3.18 -20.87
N PRO A 616 39.79 -2.16 -20.25
CA PRO A 616 39.22 -1.54 -19.05
C PRO A 616 37.98 -0.75 -19.42
N VAL A 617 36.88 -1.01 -18.67
CA VAL A 617 35.64 -0.24 -18.76
C VAL A 617 35.91 1.18 -18.23
N PRO A 618 35.57 2.24 -18.98
CA PRO A 618 35.68 3.61 -18.49
C PRO A 618 34.64 3.87 -17.39
N PRO A 619 34.91 4.77 -16.43
CA PRO A 619 33.97 5.09 -15.36
C PRO A 619 32.77 5.84 -15.93
N SER A 620 31.55 5.38 -15.60
CA SER A 620 30.31 6.10 -15.89
C SER A 620 30.20 7.31 -14.98
N GLU A 621 30.21 8.48 -15.59
CA GLU A 621 29.80 9.75 -14.97
C GLU A 621 28.29 9.78 -14.68
N ALA A 622 27.98 10.45 -13.52
CA ALA A 622 26.73 10.94 -12.95
C ALA A 622 25.83 9.94 -12.23
#